data_80d49c671a86f3e8e82638416cf8c0d9
#
_entry.id   80d49c671a86f3e8e82638416cf8c0d9
#
_cell.length_a   1.000
_cell.length_b   1.000
_cell.length_c   1.000
_cell.angle_alpha   90.00
_cell.angle_beta   90.00
_cell.angle_gamma   90.00
#
_symmetry.space_group_name_H-M   'P 1'
#
loop_
_entity.id
_entity.type
_entity.pdbx_description
1 polymer ?
#
loop_
_entity_poly.entity_id
_entity_poly.type
_entity_poly.pdbx_seq_one_letter_code
_entity_poly.pdbx_strand_id
1 'polypeptide(L)'
;MKKNALIIVLTLVFISCDQKESTEIVVKQGTIINNITVISANDKEIVSFLGFVVIDEEKIVYVNKKKPLLAGIFKEINGEGKYVISGLIDSHVHLANTAGFNGNLKNKYPELLNSYFEQLPKSYLYHGFTTLVDLNNYNPKLVAQINKSPLHPDIYTCGNQVQVMNDFEMEMEESSLKTRYQSQFLHDKYNMEISFPDSLDLSKHTPEMILTRNISQQAVGVKILYEDEASGLKVSWAKPTKNLIKDLVFEAKKQNLPVLMHAPSYEGHRMGLETGVEILAHGMWNWTTNFEEEFNNLELTEEQKDVLSEIAQKKIGYQLTFRTITGEEDLIKEDFSLDKNLSHVYPETLLKILKTDEGDWGRNKILSRGAFLKRTNPSFYYAMRSNYSEDVEMWLSVYKIYKSRLNIVAKYLSEQNANLIFGSDTPAMNMFTNPPGYNGFLEMKHMFDAGVSLEKIFRATTYNNAKAFHLEALYGGIEKGKKANLLILKSNPLKYINAYDDIETVIIGGEWMPREELSATNNLSYEKP
;
A
#
# COMPACT_ATOMS: atom_id res chain seq x y z
N MET A 1 -50.52 -59.88 -54.31
CA MET A 1 -49.21 -60.28 -53.76
C MET A 1 -48.53 -59.03 -53.29
N LYS A 2 -48.58 -58.72 -51.98
CA LYS A 2 -47.92 -57.58 -51.34
C LYS A 2 -46.59 -58.07 -50.77
N LYS A 3 -45.48 -57.49 -51.22
CA LYS A 3 -44.13 -57.71 -50.71
C LYS A 3 -43.89 -56.77 -49.52
N ASN A 4 -43.76 -57.34 -48.32
CA ASN A 4 -43.30 -56.58 -47.15
C ASN A 4 -41.77 -56.48 -47.19
N ALA A 5 -41.23 -55.23 -47.20
CA ALA A 5 -39.83 -54.98 -47.02
C ALA A 5 -39.58 -54.69 -45.53
N LEU A 6 -38.72 -55.48 -44.92
CA LEU A 6 -38.28 -55.36 -43.55
C LEU A 6 -37.08 -54.38 -43.51
N ILE A 7 -37.25 -53.19 -42.92
CA ILE A 7 -36.18 -52.22 -42.74
C ILE A 7 -35.53 -52.52 -41.37
N ILE A 8 -34.30 -53.03 -41.36
CA ILE A 8 -33.48 -53.17 -40.16
C ILE A 8 -32.79 -51.83 -39.93
N VAL A 9 -33.18 -51.11 -38.88
CA VAL A 9 -32.49 -49.92 -38.41
C VAL A 9 -31.34 -50.37 -37.50
N LEU A 10 -30.10 -50.22 -37.99
CA LEU A 10 -28.89 -50.43 -37.19
C LEU A 10 -28.64 -49.15 -36.38
N THR A 11 -28.90 -49.18 -35.08
CA THR A 11 -28.56 -48.10 -34.15
C THR A 11 -27.07 -48.20 -33.78
N LEU A 12 -26.23 -47.40 -34.44
CA LEU A 12 -24.83 -47.21 -34.02
C LEU A 12 -24.80 -46.37 -32.75
N VAL A 13 -24.54 -47.01 -31.61
CA VAL A 13 -24.24 -46.35 -30.35
C VAL A 13 -22.79 -45.87 -30.44
N PHE A 14 -22.58 -44.59 -30.72
CA PHE A 14 -21.29 -43.95 -30.55
C PHE A 14 -21.07 -43.79 -29.05
N ILE A 15 -20.27 -44.63 -28.43
CA ILE A 15 -19.68 -44.40 -27.13
C ILE A 15 -18.58 -43.35 -27.38
N SER A 16 -18.92 -42.07 -27.22
CA SER A 16 -17.94 -40.99 -27.14
C SER A 16 -17.19 -41.16 -25.81
N CYS A 17 -16.06 -41.81 -25.86
CA CYS A 17 -15.08 -41.76 -24.80
C CYS A 17 -14.49 -40.34 -24.80
N ASP A 18 -15.00 -39.46 -23.94
CA ASP A 18 -14.38 -38.19 -23.63
C ASP A 18 -13.06 -38.44 -22.87
N GLN A 19 -12.07 -39.00 -23.57
CA GLN A 19 -10.67 -38.88 -23.15
C GLN A 19 -10.28 -37.44 -23.41
N LYS A 20 -10.51 -36.57 -22.43
CA LYS A 20 -9.71 -35.32 -22.34
C LYS A 20 -8.27 -35.80 -22.17
N GLU A 21 -7.51 -35.75 -23.27
CA GLU A 21 -6.06 -35.91 -23.25
C GLU A 21 -5.52 -35.01 -22.14
N SER A 22 -4.91 -35.61 -21.15
CA SER A 22 -4.13 -34.88 -20.15
C SER A 22 -2.91 -34.32 -20.88
N THR A 23 -3.01 -33.07 -21.32
CA THR A 23 -1.92 -32.38 -22.01
C THR A 23 -0.70 -32.41 -21.09
N GLU A 24 0.37 -33.05 -21.54
CA GLU A 24 1.66 -33.04 -20.84
C GLU A 24 2.20 -31.60 -20.83
N ILE A 25 2.63 -31.14 -19.66
CA ILE A 25 3.24 -29.83 -19.49
C ILE A 25 4.74 -30.00 -19.52
N VAL A 26 5.38 -29.43 -20.52
CA VAL A 26 6.85 -29.44 -20.63
C VAL A 26 7.39 -28.23 -19.89
N VAL A 27 8.28 -28.47 -18.93
CA VAL A 27 8.95 -27.42 -18.14
C VAL A 27 10.45 -27.44 -18.41
N LYS A 28 11.08 -26.27 -18.39
CA LYS A 28 12.53 -26.14 -18.61
C LYS A 28 13.30 -26.38 -17.32
N GLN A 29 12.93 -25.69 -16.27
CA GLN A 29 13.49 -25.80 -14.92
C GLN A 29 12.39 -25.51 -13.90
N GLY A 30 11.45 -26.45 -13.80
CA GLY A 30 10.21 -26.25 -13.06
C GLY A 30 10.28 -26.63 -11.59
N THR A 31 9.32 -26.16 -10.85
CA THR A 31 9.00 -26.64 -9.49
C THR A 31 7.52 -26.99 -9.41
N ILE A 32 7.20 -28.20 -8.99
CA ILE A 32 5.82 -28.56 -8.62
C ILE A 32 5.66 -28.57 -7.11
N ILE A 33 4.67 -27.86 -6.62
CA ILE A 33 4.22 -27.89 -5.23
C ILE A 33 3.03 -28.86 -5.18
N ASN A 34 3.22 -29.97 -4.49
CA ASN A 34 2.22 -31.04 -4.33
C ASN A 34 1.45 -30.85 -3.01
N ASN A 35 0.18 -31.24 -2.96
CA ASN A 35 -0.63 -31.35 -1.73
C ASN A 35 -0.71 -30.04 -0.92
N ILE A 36 -0.75 -28.90 -1.60
CA ILE A 36 -0.83 -27.60 -0.93
C ILE A 36 -2.25 -27.03 -1.02
N THR A 37 -2.72 -26.36 0.02
CA THR A 37 -3.97 -25.61 -0.04
C THR A 37 -3.73 -24.29 -0.80
N VAL A 38 -4.25 -24.21 -2.01
CA VAL A 38 -4.22 -22.98 -2.82
C VAL A 38 -5.34 -22.06 -2.35
N ILE A 39 -4.99 -20.79 -2.03
CA ILE A 39 -5.97 -19.72 -1.77
C ILE A 39 -5.68 -18.61 -2.75
N SER A 40 -6.65 -18.25 -3.57
CA SER A 40 -6.50 -17.26 -4.64
C SER A 40 -7.75 -16.40 -4.77
N ALA A 41 -7.57 -15.10 -4.93
CA ALA A 41 -8.65 -14.17 -5.28
C ALA A 41 -8.68 -13.92 -6.79
N ASN A 42 -9.88 -13.70 -7.32
CA ASN A 42 -10.12 -13.22 -8.67
C ASN A 42 -11.26 -12.19 -8.67
N ASP A 43 -11.74 -11.78 -9.83
CA ASP A 43 -12.80 -10.76 -9.93
C ASP A 43 -14.09 -11.14 -9.17
N LYS A 44 -14.41 -12.42 -9.09
CA LYS A 44 -15.69 -12.92 -8.58
C LYS A 44 -15.60 -13.35 -7.12
N GLU A 45 -14.56 -14.11 -6.75
CA GLU A 45 -14.53 -14.83 -5.49
C GLU A 45 -13.10 -15.12 -4.99
N ILE A 46 -13.01 -15.61 -3.77
CA ILE A 46 -11.82 -16.28 -3.25
C ILE A 46 -12.05 -17.77 -3.39
N VAL A 47 -11.16 -18.44 -4.11
CA VAL A 47 -11.15 -19.90 -4.22
C VAL A 47 -10.16 -20.50 -3.23
N SER A 48 -10.55 -21.64 -2.61
CA SER A 48 -9.65 -22.41 -1.74
C SER A 48 -9.81 -23.89 -2.03
N PHE A 49 -8.71 -24.58 -2.36
CA PHE A 49 -8.71 -26.00 -2.63
C PHE A 49 -7.34 -26.65 -2.41
N LEU A 50 -7.35 -27.93 -2.06
CA LEU A 50 -6.13 -28.74 -2.04
C LEU A 50 -5.74 -29.11 -3.49
N GLY A 51 -4.48 -28.87 -3.89
CA GLY A 51 -4.08 -29.08 -5.27
C GLY A 51 -2.58 -29.00 -5.51
N PHE A 52 -2.27 -28.61 -6.74
CA PHE A 52 -0.93 -28.58 -7.31
C PHE A 52 -0.69 -27.24 -7.97
N VAL A 53 0.49 -26.68 -7.76
CA VAL A 53 0.98 -25.48 -8.45
C VAL A 53 2.29 -25.84 -9.14
N VAL A 54 2.42 -25.52 -10.43
CA VAL A 54 3.67 -25.67 -11.17
C VAL A 54 4.17 -24.31 -11.56
N ILE A 55 5.39 -24.06 -11.21
CA ILE A 55 6.16 -22.87 -11.56
C ILE A 55 7.24 -23.30 -12.57
N ASP A 56 7.39 -22.57 -13.65
CA ASP A 56 8.50 -22.74 -14.59
C ASP A 56 9.08 -21.35 -14.92
N GLU A 57 10.38 -21.20 -14.68
CA GLU A 57 11.03 -19.89 -14.70
C GLU A 57 10.28 -18.91 -13.77
N GLU A 58 9.89 -17.73 -14.25
CA GLU A 58 9.22 -16.69 -13.45
C GLU A 58 7.67 -16.83 -13.41
N LYS A 59 7.08 -17.89 -14.00
CA LYS A 59 5.63 -17.97 -14.22
C LYS A 59 4.97 -19.17 -13.60
N ILE A 60 3.73 -18.99 -13.20
CA ILE A 60 2.82 -20.09 -12.90
C ILE A 60 2.35 -20.68 -14.22
N VAL A 61 2.70 -21.96 -14.48
CA VAL A 61 2.30 -22.66 -15.71
C VAL A 61 1.13 -23.60 -15.51
N TYR A 62 0.84 -23.96 -14.26
CA TYR A 62 -0.29 -24.82 -13.91
C TYR A 62 -0.76 -24.59 -12.48
N VAL A 63 -2.08 -24.65 -12.27
CA VAL A 63 -2.72 -24.71 -10.95
C VAL A 63 -4.03 -25.49 -11.08
N ASN A 64 -4.19 -26.59 -10.34
CA ASN A 64 -5.40 -27.40 -10.38
C ASN A 64 -5.45 -28.39 -9.20
N LYS A 65 -6.64 -29.00 -8.97
CA LYS A 65 -6.86 -30.11 -8.03
C LYS A 65 -6.26 -31.43 -8.51
N LYS A 66 -6.04 -31.61 -9.81
CA LYS A 66 -5.46 -32.84 -10.40
C LYS A 66 -3.95 -32.64 -10.58
N LYS A 67 -3.17 -33.69 -10.29
CA LYS A 67 -1.73 -33.69 -10.55
C LYS A 67 -1.51 -33.66 -12.08
N PRO A 68 -0.68 -32.73 -12.61
CA PRO A 68 -0.36 -32.71 -14.04
C PRO A 68 0.60 -33.84 -14.42
N LEU A 69 0.60 -34.19 -15.70
CA LEU A 69 1.73 -34.91 -16.29
C LEU A 69 2.80 -33.88 -16.66
N LEU A 70 4.00 -34.07 -16.12
CA LEU A 70 5.13 -33.17 -16.37
C LEU A 70 6.23 -33.89 -17.14
N ALA A 71 6.83 -33.18 -18.09
CA ALA A 71 8.08 -33.56 -18.74
C ALA A 71 9.11 -32.45 -18.59
N GLY A 72 10.38 -32.79 -18.74
CA GLY A 72 11.49 -31.84 -18.60
C GLY A 72 12.20 -31.93 -17.24
N ILE A 73 12.84 -30.85 -16.83
CA ILE A 73 13.61 -30.79 -15.58
C ILE A 73 12.75 -30.10 -14.53
N PHE A 74 12.42 -30.79 -13.44
CA PHE A 74 11.67 -30.20 -12.33
C PHE A 74 12.01 -30.84 -10.98
N LYS A 75 11.76 -30.08 -9.91
CA LYS A 75 11.79 -30.58 -8.52
C LYS A 75 10.36 -30.66 -7.96
N GLU A 76 10.13 -31.60 -7.06
CA GLU A 76 8.86 -31.73 -6.34
C GLU A 76 9.01 -31.26 -4.90
N ILE A 77 8.05 -30.48 -4.42
CA ILE A 77 7.98 -29.99 -3.05
C ILE A 77 6.64 -30.44 -2.46
N ASN A 78 6.66 -31.07 -1.29
CA ASN A 78 5.45 -31.40 -0.56
C ASN A 78 4.97 -30.20 0.26
N GLY A 79 3.78 -29.69 -0.06
CA GLY A 79 3.13 -28.59 0.63
C GLY A 79 2.06 -29.02 1.66
N GLU A 80 2.05 -30.30 2.06
CA GLU A 80 1.05 -30.86 2.96
C GLU A 80 0.92 -30.04 4.25
N GLY A 81 -0.32 -29.70 4.61
CA GLY A 81 -0.63 -28.90 5.80
C GLY A 81 -0.37 -27.40 5.65
N LYS A 82 0.16 -26.95 4.50
CA LYS A 82 0.50 -25.53 4.24
C LYS A 82 -0.45 -24.90 3.23
N TYR A 83 -0.33 -23.60 3.12
CA TYR A 83 -1.14 -22.74 2.26
C TYR A 83 -0.24 -21.97 1.29
N VAL A 84 -0.68 -21.88 0.04
CA VAL A 84 -0.02 -21.00 -0.93
C VAL A 84 -0.99 -19.88 -1.32
N ILE A 85 -0.49 -18.64 -1.26
CA ILE A 85 -1.18 -17.44 -1.71
C ILE A 85 -0.32 -16.69 -2.72
N SER A 86 -0.93 -15.79 -3.51
CA SER A 86 -0.16 -14.80 -4.25
C SER A 86 0.59 -13.88 -3.28
N GLY A 87 1.76 -13.41 -3.69
CA GLY A 87 2.47 -12.40 -2.92
C GLY A 87 1.61 -11.16 -2.66
N LEU A 88 1.82 -10.53 -1.51
CA LEU A 88 1.09 -9.33 -1.10
C LEU A 88 1.57 -8.11 -1.89
N ILE A 89 0.65 -7.18 -2.10
CA ILE A 89 0.88 -5.90 -2.77
C ILE A 89 0.67 -4.78 -1.75
N ASP A 90 1.69 -3.94 -1.54
CA ASP A 90 1.53 -2.67 -0.84
C ASP A 90 1.48 -1.55 -1.87
N SER A 91 0.30 -0.97 -2.05
CA SER A 91 0.07 0.04 -3.09
C SER A 91 0.22 1.48 -2.60
N HIS A 92 0.84 1.67 -1.42
CA HIS A 92 1.15 2.99 -0.90
C HIS A 92 2.46 2.96 -0.10
N VAL A 93 3.57 3.12 -0.80
CA VAL A 93 4.89 3.22 -0.17
C VAL A 93 5.62 4.48 -0.65
N HIS A 94 6.63 4.89 0.11
CA HIS A 94 7.51 6.02 -0.16
C HIS A 94 8.97 5.58 -0.04
N LEU A 95 9.48 4.86 -1.05
CA LEU A 95 10.78 4.19 -0.98
C LEU A 95 11.97 5.15 -0.78
N ALA A 96 11.84 6.40 -1.20
CA ALA A 96 12.88 7.40 -1.01
C ALA A 96 12.90 8.00 0.41
N ASN A 97 11.86 7.78 1.21
CA ASN A 97 11.85 8.11 2.63
C ASN A 97 12.67 7.08 3.42
N THR A 98 13.23 7.49 4.53
CA THR A 98 14.17 6.67 5.31
C THR A 98 13.69 6.56 6.75
N ALA A 99 13.04 5.44 7.08
CA ALA A 99 12.51 5.21 8.42
C ALA A 99 13.62 5.30 9.48
N GLY A 100 13.44 6.20 10.45
CA GLY A 100 14.38 6.41 11.55
C GLY A 100 15.49 7.44 11.27
N PHE A 101 15.62 7.99 10.05
CA PHE A 101 16.67 8.96 9.75
C PHE A 101 16.11 10.37 9.49
N ASN A 102 16.64 11.35 10.17
CA ASN A 102 16.56 12.77 9.78
C ASN A 102 17.82 13.19 9.01
N GLY A 103 17.87 14.45 8.58
CA GLY A 103 19.02 15.00 7.85
C GLY A 103 20.35 14.88 8.60
N ASN A 104 20.34 15.09 9.92
CA ASN A 104 21.54 14.99 10.77
C ASN A 104 22.07 13.54 10.83
N LEU A 105 21.17 12.55 11.05
CA LEU A 105 21.56 11.15 11.12
C LEU A 105 22.08 10.64 9.77
N LYS A 106 21.45 11.05 8.66
CA LYS A 106 21.93 10.72 7.30
C LYS A 106 23.35 11.19 7.05
N ASN A 107 23.66 12.43 7.48
CA ASN A 107 24.98 13.02 7.32
C ASN A 107 26.03 12.39 8.26
N LYS A 108 25.63 12.06 9.49
CA LYS A 108 26.52 11.52 10.52
C LYS A 108 26.86 10.05 10.29
N TYR A 109 25.89 9.26 9.76
CA TYR A 109 26.00 7.81 9.61
C TYR A 109 25.71 7.35 8.16
N PRO A 110 26.49 7.77 7.14
CA PRO A 110 26.20 7.43 5.74
C PRO A 110 26.30 5.91 5.46
N GLU A 111 27.21 5.19 6.13
CA GLU A 111 27.33 3.73 5.97
C GLU A 111 26.12 2.99 6.54
N LEU A 112 25.55 3.49 7.64
CA LEU A 112 24.33 2.92 8.21
C LEU A 112 23.13 3.18 7.30
N LEU A 113 23.07 4.34 6.64
CA LEU A 113 22.06 4.62 5.64
C LEU A 113 22.16 3.67 4.43
N ASN A 114 23.38 3.35 3.99
CA ASN A 114 23.62 2.33 2.95
C ASN A 114 23.10 0.96 3.40
N SER A 115 23.45 0.52 4.62
CA SER A 115 22.96 -0.75 5.19
C SER A 115 21.44 -0.79 5.31
N TYR A 116 20.81 0.34 5.63
CA TYR A 116 19.35 0.46 5.62
C TYR A 116 18.77 0.21 4.21
N PHE A 117 19.34 0.82 3.16
CA PHE A 117 18.84 0.64 1.80
C PHE A 117 19.15 -0.76 1.24
N GLU A 118 20.21 -1.43 1.69
CA GLU A 118 20.46 -2.84 1.35
C GLU A 118 19.43 -3.77 2.00
N GLN A 119 18.99 -3.46 3.22
CA GLN A 119 17.97 -4.25 3.93
C GLN A 119 16.54 -3.93 3.47
N LEU A 120 16.26 -2.72 3.01
CA LEU A 120 14.93 -2.22 2.66
C LEU A 120 14.11 -3.20 1.78
N PRO A 121 14.60 -3.68 0.62
CA PRO A 121 13.85 -4.62 -0.21
C PRO A 121 13.60 -5.97 0.49
N LYS A 122 14.58 -6.48 1.24
CA LYS A 122 14.44 -7.73 1.99
C LYS A 122 13.40 -7.61 3.11
N SER A 123 13.28 -6.44 3.75
CA SER A 123 12.29 -6.18 4.80
C SER A 123 10.86 -6.26 4.28
N TYR A 124 10.59 -5.75 3.08
CA TYR A 124 9.29 -5.94 2.43
C TYR A 124 9.03 -7.42 2.11
N LEU A 125 10.00 -8.10 1.50
CA LEU A 125 9.87 -9.53 1.19
C LEU A 125 9.69 -10.38 2.45
N TYR A 126 10.40 -10.07 3.55
CA TYR A 126 10.27 -10.77 4.84
C TYR A 126 8.82 -10.80 5.35
N HIS A 127 8.06 -9.73 5.10
CA HIS A 127 6.64 -9.62 5.43
C HIS A 127 5.72 -9.95 4.26
N GLY A 128 6.23 -10.58 3.20
CA GLY A 128 5.45 -11.11 2.09
C GLY A 128 5.00 -10.08 1.05
N PHE A 129 5.43 -8.84 1.13
CA PHE A 129 5.15 -7.83 0.11
C PHE A 129 6.10 -8.00 -1.07
N THR A 130 5.62 -8.70 -2.10
CA THR A 130 6.38 -9.00 -3.31
C THR A 130 6.17 -7.99 -4.43
N THR A 131 5.22 -7.08 -4.26
CA THR A 131 4.92 -6.01 -5.22
C THR A 131 4.63 -4.72 -4.47
N LEU A 132 5.25 -3.63 -4.90
CA LEU A 132 5.13 -2.30 -4.28
C LEU A 132 4.70 -1.27 -5.32
N VAL A 133 3.89 -0.27 -4.90
CA VAL A 133 3.62 0.93 -5.69
C VAL A 133 4.11 2.15 -4.91
N ASP A 134 5.17 2.75 -5.39
CA ASP A 134 5.74 3.99 -4.83
C ASP A 134 4.94 5.19 -5.36
N LEU A 135 4.26 5.89 -4.46
CA LEU A 135 3.36 6.99 -4.81
C LEU A 135 4.05 8.33 -5.01
N ASN A 136 5.34 8.45 -4.63
CA ASN A 136 6.11 9.69 -4.82
C ASN A 136 7.59 9.38 -5.09
N ASN A 137 7.88 8.92 -6.29
CA ASN A 137 9.23 8.57 -6.71
C ASN A 137 10.06 9.82 -7.07
N TYR A 138 10.44 10.61 -6.09
CA TYR A 138 11.32 11.75 -6.29
C TYR A 138 12.82 11.37 -6.38
N ASN A 139 13.15 10.09 -6.17
CA ASN A 139 14.50 9.56 -6.31
C ASN A 139 14.55 8.29 -7.20
N PRO A 140 14.34 8.42 -8.52
CA PRO A 140 14.31 7.26 -9.42
C PRO A 140 15.65 6.50 -9.48
N LYS A 141 16.77 7.14 -9.09
CA LYS A 141 18.07 6.46 -8.99
C LYS A 141 18.09 5.42 -7.88
N LEU A 142 17.44 5.71 -6.75
CA LEU A 142 17.31 4.75 -5.64
C LEU A 142 16.47 3.54 -6.05
N VAL A 143 15.32 3.75 -6.69
CA VAL A 143 14.49 2.65 -7.20
C VAL A 143 15.28 1.81 -8.21
N ALA A 144 16.03 2.44 -9.12
CA ALA A 144 16.89 1.71 -10.05
C ALA A 144 18.02 0.94 -9.35
N GLN A 145 18.52 1.42 -8.20
CA GLN A 145 19.50 0.72 -7.39
C GLN A 145 18.86 -0.50 -6.68
N ILE A 146 17.68 -0.34 -6.10
CA ILE A 146 16.93 -1.44 -5.47
C ILE A 146 16.65 -2.54 -6.49
N ASN A 147 16.21 -2.20 -7.70
CA ASN A 147 15.95 -3.16 -8.79
C ASN A 147 17.20 -3.90 -9.30
N LYS A 148 18.40 -3.45 -8.93
CA LYS A 148 19.65 -4.20 -9.20
C LYS A 148 20.01 -5.19 -8.10
N SER A 149 19.37 -5.11 -6.93
CA SER A 149 19.52 -6.11 -5.88
C SER A 149 19.02 -7.47 -6.40
N PRO A 150 19.69 -8.58 -6.13
CA PRO A 150 19.21 -9.91 -6.55
C PRO A 150 17.88 -10.28 -5.89
N LEU A 151 17.56 -9.66 -4.76
CA LEU A 151 16.35 -9.91 -3.98
C LEU A 151 15.62 -8.60 -3.72
N HIS A 152 14.56 -8.37 -4.46
CA HIS A 152 13.71 -7.20 -4.30
C HIS A 152 12.26 -7.49 -4.72
N PRO A 153 11.26 -6.79 -4.17
CA PRO A 153 9.92 -6.80 -4.71
C PRO A 153 9.87 -6.23 -6.13
N ASP A 154 8.86 -6.58 -6.91
CA ASP A 154 8.55 -5.85 -8.13
C ASP A 154 8.06 -4.44 -7.76
N ILE A 155 8.72 -3.40 -8.24
CA ILE A 155 8.45 -2.01 -7.88
C ILE A 155 7.82 -1.27 -9.05
N TYR A 156 6.64 -0.72 -8.80
CA TYR A 156 5.93 0.20 -9.68
C TYR A 156 5.92 1.60 -9.06
N THR A 157 5.62 2.63 -9.85
CA THR A 157 5.61 4.01 -9.37
C THR A 157 4.42 4.78 -9.94
N CYS A 158 3.95 5.79 -9.20
CA CYS A 158 3.08 6.84 -9.72
C CYS A 158 3.87 8.04 -10.27
N GLY A 159 5.20 7.93 -10.39
CA GLY A 159 6.06 9.06 -10.69
C GLY A 159 6.15 10.03 -9.51
N ASN A 160 6.38 11.31 -9.79
CA ASN A 160 6.34 12.32 -8.76
C ASN A 160 4.88 12.62 -8.37
N GLN A 161 4.66 12.78 -7.06
CA GLN A 161 3.40 13.27 -6.54
C GLN A 161 3.04 14.62 -7.16
N VAL A 162 1.77 14.81 -7.47
CA VAL A 162 1.22 16.03 -8.06
C VAL A 162 0.63 16.92 -6.97
N GLN A 163 1.02 18.17 -6.94
CA GLN A 163 0.61 19.16 -5.94
C GLN A 163 0.57 20.56 -6.53
N VAL A 164 -0.19 21.46 -5.92
CA VAL A 164 -0.23 22.88 -6.33
C VAL A 164 0.83 23.68 -5.56
N MET A 165 1.18 24.86 -6.07
CA MET A 165 2.11 25.75 -5.39
C MET A 165 1.52 26.19 -4.03
N ASN A 166 2.37 26.26 -3.00
CA ASN A 166 2.02 26.64 -1.63
C ASN A 166 0.97 25.73 -0.96
N ASP A 167 0.99 24.44 -1.29
CA ASP A 167 0.17 23.44 -0.62
C ASP A 167 0.69 23.07 0.78
N PHE A 168 0.01 22.13 1.41
CA PHE A 168 0.33 21.62 2.75
C PHE A 168 1.80 21.15 2.88
N GLU A 169 2.31 20.35 1.94
CA GLU A 169 3.68 19.85 2.05
C GLU A 169 4.70 20.97 1.90
N MET A 170 4.48 21.92 1.00
CA MET A 170 5.36 23.07 0.84
C MET A 170 5.39 23.97 2.08
N GLU A 171 4.25 24.14 2.75
CA GLU A 171 4.17 24.97 3.97
C GLU A 171 4.77 24.27 5.20
N MET A 172 4.76 22.93 5.23
CA MET A 172 5.31 22.15 6.35
C MET A 172 6.80 21.83 6.20
N GLU A 173 7.39 22.02 5.00
CA GLU A 173 8.79 21.75 4.74
C GLU A 173 9.71 22.94 5.05
N GLU A 174 10.97 22.63 5.35
CA GLU A 174 12.01 23.66 5.47
C GLU A 174 12.21 24.41 4.15
N SER A 175 12.51 25.72 4.24
CA SER A 175 12.67 26.58 3.07
C SER A 175 13.67 26.03 2.03
N SER A 176 14.71 25.33 2.47
CA SER A 176 15.70 24.67 1.59
C SER A 176 15.12 23.54 0.75
N LEU A 177 14.02 22.92 1.19
CA LEU A 177 13.36 21.80 0.51
C LEU A 177 12.21 22.27 -0.39
N LYS A 178 11.67 23.47 -0.16
CA LYS A 178 10.59 24.03 -0.99
C LYS A 178 11.00 24.16 -2.47
N THR A 179 12.27 24.41 -2.78
CA THR A 179 12.77 24.50 -4.15
C THR A 179 12.63 23.21 -4.94
N ARG A 180 12.63 22.07 -4.27
CA ARG A 180 12.37 20.74 -4.86
C ARG A 180 10.98 20.67 -5.49
N TYR A 181 9.98 21.23 -4.84
CA TYR A 181 8.59 21.24 -5.27
C TYR A 181 8.30 22.31 -6.31
N GLN A 182 9.00 23.44 -6.26
CA GLN A 182 8.79 24.57 -7.20
C GLN A 182 8.95 24.17 -8.67
N SER A 183 9.78 23.17 -8.98
CA SER A 183 9.97 22.69 -10.35
C SER A 183 8.92 21.64 -10.79
N GLN A 184 8.08 21.15 -9.88
CA GLN A 184 7.21 19.98 -10.13
C GLN A 184 5.73 20.22 -9.82
N PHE A 185 5.35 21.42 -9.38
CA PHE A 185 3.96 21.74 -9.05
C PHE A 185 3.05 21.72 -10.28
N LEU A 186 1.76 21.56 -10.05
CA LEU A 186 0.70 21.71 -11.03
C LEU A 186 0.14 23.13 -10.96
N HIS A 187 0.12 23.82 -12.08
CA HIS A 187 -0.45 25.17 -12.17
C HIS A 187 -1.98 25.11 -12.18
N ASP A 188 -2.58 25.66 -11.13
CA ASP A 188 -4.03 25.81 -11.06
C ASP A 188 -4.48 27.11 -11.73
N LYS A 189 -4.80 27.04 -13.02
CA LYS A 189 -5.28 28.17 -13.83
C LYS A 189 -6.63 28.72 -13.35
N TYR A 190 -7.33 28.01 -12.47
CA TYR A 190 -8.61 28.42 -11.90
C TYR A 190 -8.45 29.14 -10.54
N ASN A 191 -7.27 29.08 -9.95
CA ASN A 191 -6.93 29.79 -8.72
C ASN A 191 -6.09 31.04 -9.04
N MET A 192 -6.75 32.19 -9.05
CA MET A 192 -6.14 33.48 -9.38
C MET A 192 -5.45 34.16 -8.17
N GLU A 193 -5.50 33.56 -6.99
CA GLU A 193 -4.92 34.14 -5.78
C GLU A 193 -3.40 33.91 -5.71
N ILE A 194 -2.88 32.92 -6.45
CA ILE A 194 -1.46 32.57 -6.48
C ILE A 194 -0.80 33.29 -7.66
N SER A 195 0.15 34.17 -7.34
CA SER A 195 0.98 34.83 -8.34
C SER A 195 2.29 34.07 -8.57
N PHE A 196 2.73 34.02 -9.81
CA PHE A 196 3.98 33.37 -10.22
C PHE A 196 4.96 34.39 -10.79
N PRO A 197 6.28 34.17 -10.63
CA PRO A 197 7.27 34.98 -11.30
C PRO A 197 7.13 34.91 -12.83
N ASP A 198 7.30 36.06 -13.54
CA ASP A 198 7.23 36.10 -15.01
C ASP A 198 8.25 35.19 -15.71
N SER A 199 9.34 34.85 -15.02
CA SER A 199 10.36 33.94 -15.53
C SER A 199 9.92 32.45 -15.55
N LEU A 200 8.78 32.10 -14.93
CA LEU A 200 8.29 30.71 -14.82
C LEU A 200 7.40 30.38 -16.01
N ASP A 201 7.76 29.34 -16.73
CA ASP A 201 6.99 28.84 -17.88
C ASP A 201 5.84 27.92 -17.40
N LEU A 202 4.69 28.51 -17.10
CA LEU A 202 3.51 27.81 -16.61
C LEU A 202 2.94 26.77 -17.59
N SER A 203 3.31 26.86 -18.88
CA SER A 203 2.88 25.85 -19.87
C SER A 203 3.46 24.46 -19.59
N LYS A 204 4.53 24.37 -18.84
CA LYS A 204 5.16 23.10 -18.40
C LYS A 204 4.52 22.48 -17.15
N HIS A 205 3.56 23.17 -16.54
CA HIS A 205 2.92 22.83 -15.28
C HIS A 205 1.43 22.48 -15.48
N THR A 206 1.04 22.06 -16.67
CA THR A 206 -0.32 21.61 -16.98
C THR A 206 -0.51 20.13 -16.65
N PRO A 207 -1.75 19.64 -16.46
CA PRO A 207 -2.03 18.21 -16.27
C PRO A 207 -1.37 17.33 -17.33
N GLU A 208 -1.48 17.69 -18.61
CA GLU A 208 -0.87 16.94 -19.73
C GLU A 208 0.65 16.83 -19.59
N MET A 209 1.34 17.94 -19.26
CA MET A 209 2.80 17.96 -19.15
C MET A 209 3.29 17.18 -17.93
N ILE A 210 2.56 17.24 -16.82
CA ILE A 210 2.84 16.44 -15.61
C ILE A 210 2.70 14.95 -15.94
N LEU A 211 1.61 14.55 -16.58
CA LEU A 211 1.37 13.15 -16.95
C LEU A 211 2.43 12.65 -17.95
N THR A 212 2.78 13.44 -18.95
CA THR A 212 3.88 13.10 -19.89
C THR A 212 5.17 12.79 -19.13
N ARG A 213 5.48 13.55 -18.10
CA ARG A 213 6.64 13.34 -17.23
C ARG A 213 6.54 12.04 -16.43
N ASN A 214 5.38 11.80 -15.79
CA ASN A 214 5.16 10.59 -15.01
C ASN A 214 5.18 9.33 -15.89
N ILE A 215 4.59 9.38 -17.08
CA ILE A 215 4.64 8.28 -18.07
C ILE A 215 6.08 7.98 -18.49
N SER A 216 6.91 9.01 -18.67
CA SER A 216 8.33 8.79 -19.00
C SER A 216 9.09 8.04 -17.86
N GLN A 217 8.55 8.04 -16.65
CA GLN A 217 9.01 7.24 -15.51
C GLN A 217 8.29 5.90 -15.38
N GLN A 218 7.51 5.48 -16.39
CA GLN A 218 6.72 4.24 -16.39
C GLN A 218 5.67 4.20 -15.27
N ALA A 219 5.06 5.35 -14.96
CA ALA A 219 4.03 5.44 -13.93
C ALA A 219 2.82 4.56 -14.25
N VAL A 220 2.31 3.86 -13.23
CA VAL A 220 1.10 3.03 -13.28
C VAL A 220 -0.12 3.73 -12.69
N GLY A 221 0.02 4.96 -12.23
CA GLY A 221 -1.03 5.80 -11.65
C GLY A 221 -0.54 7.22 -11.46
N VAL A 222 -1.38 8.06 -10.88
CA VAL A 222 -1.06 9.45 -10.55
C VAL A 222 -1.50 9.75 -9.13
N LYS A 223 -0.61 10.25 -8.27
CA LYS A 223 -0.93 10.71 -6.93
C LYS A 223 -1.08 12.22 -6.92
N ILE A 224 -2.26 12.72 -6.51
CA ILE A 224 -2.49 14.14 -6.25
C ILE A 224 -2.69 14.42 -4.76
N LEU A 225 -2.12 15.52 -4.27
CA LEU A 225 -2.30 15.98 -2.90
C LEU A 225 -3.53 16.89 -2.80
N TYR A 226 -4.46 16.55 -1.90
CA TYR A 226 -5.54 17.41 -1.44
C TYR A 226 -5.61 17.32 0.09
N GLU A 227 -5.04 18.31 0.75
CA GLU A 227 -5.13 18.45 2.21
C GLU A 227 -5.91 19.72 2.51
N ASP A 228 -7.05 19.59 3.12
CA ASP A 228 -7.79 20.74 3.59
C ASP A 228 -7.20 21.27 4.91
N GLU A 229 -7.65 22.47 5.31
CA GLU A 229 -7.18 23.08 6.53
C GLU A 229 -7.44 22.12 7.71
N ALA A 230 -6.41 21.41 8.13
CA ALA A 230 -6.54 20.48 9.22
C ALA A 230 -6.99 21.24 10.47
N SER A 231 -8.28 21.09 10.76
CA SER A 231 -8.84 21.05 12.10
C SER A 231 -8.11 21.93 13.13
N GLY A 232 -8.43 23.23 13.14
CA GLY A 232 -8.03 24.13 14.22
C GLY A 232 -6.65 24.75 14.09
N LEU A 233 -5.82 24.38 13.11
CA LEU A 233 -4.50 25.00 12.95
C LEU A 233 -4.57 26.44 12.47
N LYS A 234 -5.69 26.87 11.85
CA LYS A 234 -5.86 28.22 11.24
C LYS A 234 -4.70 28.61 10.32
N VAL A 235 -4.09 27.63 9.69
CA VAL A 235 -3.06 27.81 8.67
C VAL A 235 -3.72 27.53 7.34
N SER A 236 -3.78 28.52 6.49
CA SER A 236 -4.29 28.36 5.13
C SER A 236 -3.13 28.00 4.20
N TRP A 237 -3.28 26.92 3.48
CA TRP A 237 -2.44 26.53 2.35
C TRP A 237 -3.26 26.37 1.09
N ALA A 238 -2.60 26.39 -0.07
CA ALA A 238 -3.26 26.25 -1.34
C ALA A 238 -3.75 24.80 -1.52
N LYS A 239 -4.95 24.65 -2.08
CA LYS A 239 -5.56 23.37 -2.47
C LYS A 239 -5.85 23.38 -3.97
N PRO A 240 -5.72 22.24 -4.66
CA PRO A 240 -6.14 22.17 -6.06
C PRO A 240 -7.66 22.42 -6.16
N THR A 241 -8.06 23.26 -7.12
CA THR A 241 -9.48 23.47 -7.37
C THR A 241 -10.14 22.23 -7.96
N LYS A 242 -11.45 22.10 -7.77
CA LYS A 242 -12.27 21.03 -8.36
C LYS A 242 -12.06 20.89 -9.87
N ASN A 243 -11.97 22.01 -10.58
CA ASN A 243 -11.79 22.02 -12.03
C ASN A 243 -10.41 21.50 -12.43
N LEU A 244 -9.36 21.86 -11.68
CA LEU A 244 -8.02 21.35 -11.94
C LEU A 244 -7.94 19.84 -11.73
N ILE A 245 -8.54 19.31 -10.65
CA ILE A 245 -8.57 17.86 -10.41
C ILE A 245 -9.33 17.14 -11.53
N LYS A 246 -10.46 17.71 -12.01
CA LYS A 246 -11.20 17.16 -13.17
C LYS A 246 -10.36 17.16 -14.44
N ASP A 247 -9.61 18.23 -14.71
CA ASP A 247 -8.70 18.28 -15.85
C ASP A 247 -7.62 17.18 -15.74
N LEU A 248 -7.05 16.99 -14.52
CA LEU A 248 -6.07 15.92 -14.29
C LEU A 248 -6.66 14.52 -14.49
N VAL A 249 -7.84 14.24 -13.93
CA VAL A 249 -8.55 12.97 -14.09
C VAL A 249 -8.87 12.72 -15.56
N PHE A 250 -9.31 13.74 -16.29
CA PHE A 250 -9.60 13.62 -17.73
C PHE A 250 -8.36 13.25 -18.55
N GLU A 251 -7.24 13.92 -18.31
CA GLU A 251 -5.97 13.63 -19.00
C GLU A 251 -5.41 12.24 -18.61
N ALA A 252 -5.49 11.87 -17.33
CA ALA A 252 -5.02 10.57 -16.83
C ALA A 252 -5.82 9.40 -17.46
N LYS A 253 -7.13 9.55 -17.60
CA LYS A 253 -7.99 8.55 -18.27
C LYS A 253 -7.62 8.30 -19.73
N LYS A 254 -7.16 9.29 -20.47
CA LYS A 254 -6.66 9.10 -21.84
C LYS A 254 -5.45 8.18 -21.90
N GLN A 255 -4.69 8.11 -20.79
CA GLN A 255 -3.48 7.31 -20.66
C GLN A 255 -3.71 6.00 -19.90
N ASN A 256 -4.97 5.70 -19.53
CA ASN A 256 -5.35 4.54 -18.72
C ASN A 256 -4.62 4.52 -17.36
N LEU A 257 -4.41 5.69 -16.76
CA LEU A 257 -3.78 5.83 -15.45
C LEU A 257 -4.85 6.17 -14.40
N PRO A 258 -4.98 5.37 -13.31
CA PRO A 258 -5.84 5.73 -12.19
C PRO A 258 -5.27 6.95 -11.45
N VAL A 259 -6.16 7.85 -11.02
CA VAL A 259 -5.82 8.99 -10.16
C VAL A 259 -6.10 8.62 -8.71
N LEU A 260 -5.07 8.68 -7.88
CA LEU A 260 -5.13 8.49 -6.45
C LEU A 260 -5.00 9.84 -5.75
N MET A 261 -5.95 10.17 -4.88
CA MET A 261 -5.97 11.44 -4.16
C MET A 261 -5.71 11.24 -2.66
N HIS A 262 -4.73 11.98 -2.12
CA HIS A 262 -4.58 12.18 -0.69
C HIS A 262 -5.80 12.95 -0.17
N ALA A 263 -6.57 12.38 0.73
CA ALA A 263 -7.85 12.94 1.12
C ALA A 263 -8.28 12.47 2.54
N PRO A 264 -7.59 12.88 3.63
CA PRO A 264 -7.88 12.38 4.97
C PRO A 264 -9.13 12.97 5.62
N SER A 265 -9.78 13.92 4.96
CA SER A 265 -10.90 14.67 5.49
C SER A 265 -12.23 14.38 4.80
N TYR A 266 -13.34 14.75 5.45
CA TYR A 266 -14.68 14.71 4.85
C TYR A 266 -14.76 15.50 3.55
N GLU A 267 -14.20 16.72 3.53
CA GLU A 267 -14.19 17.56 2.32
C GLU A 267 -13.34 16.95 1.21
N GLY A 268 -12.18 16.35 1.55
CA GLY A 268 -11.37 15.60 0.61
C GLY A 268 -12.13 14.44 -0.03
N HIS A 269 -12.92 13.71 0.76
CA HIS A 269 -13.75 12.61 0.25
C HIS A 269 -14.85 13.11 -0.70
N ARG A 270 -15.51 14.21 -0.35
CA ARG A 270 -16.48 14.88 -1.25
C ARG A 270 -15.80 15.31 -2.54
N MET A 271 -14.65 15.97 -2.43
CA MET A 271 -13.88 16.41 -3.59
C MET A 271 -13.52 15.23 -4.50
N GLY A 272 -13.09 14.10 -3.93
CA GLY A 272 -12.79 12.90 -4.70
C GLY A 272 -14.01 12.35 -5.46
N LEU A 273 -15.16 12.27 -4.80
CA LEU A 273 -16.42 11.86 -5.44
C LEU A 273 -16.83 12.77 -6.60
N GLU A 274 -16.73 14.08 -6.41
CA GLU A 274 -17.17 15.10 -7.35
C GLU A 274 -16.24 15.27 -8.55
N THR A 275 -14.97 14.87 -8.40
CA THR A 275 -13.96 14.97 -9.47
C THR A 275 -13.73 13.67 -10.23
N GLY A 276 -14.19 12.54 -9.66
CA GLY A 276 -14.13 11.23 -10.30
C GLY A 276 -12.75 10.59 -10.25
N VAL A 277 -12.00 10.82 -9.16
CA VAL A 277 -10.77 10.06 -8.87
C VAL A 277 -11.12 8.59 -8.62
N GLU A 278 -10.23 7.69 -8.99
CA GLU A 278 -10.45 6.26 -8.88
C GLU A 278 -10.06 5.68 -7.52
N ILE A 279 -9.17 6.37 -6.78
CA ILE A 279 -8.65 5.89 -5.50
C ILE A 279 -8.60 7.06 -4.50
N LEU A 280 -9.07 6.81 -3.28
CA LEU A 280 -8.89 7.69 -2.13
C LEU A 280 -7.83 7.08 -1.20
N ALA A 281 -6.76 7.81 -0.99
CA ALA A 281 -5.74 7.47 -0.01
C ALA A 281 -6.05 8.19 1.30
N HIS A 282 -5.84 7.45 2.35
CA HIS A 282 -6.14 7.76 3.73
C HIS A 282 -7.61 7.61 4.09
N GLY A 283 -7.84 7.00 5.23
CA GLY A 283 -9.16 6.94 5.82
C GLY A 283 -9.60 8.32 6.32
N MET A 284 -10.89 8.54 6.36
CA MET A 284 -11.48 9.79 6.84
C MET A 284 -11.34 9.90 8.37
N TRP A 285 -10.19 10.37 8.89
CA TRP A 285 -10.03 10.65 10.32
C TRP A 285 -10.38 12.10 10.67
N ASN A 286 -10.37 13.01 9.71
CA ASN A 286 -10.76 14.40 9.88
C ASN A 286 -12.21 14.59 9.40
N TRP A 287 -13.14 14.72 10.36
CA TRP A 287 -14.57 14.66 10.07
C TRP A 287 -15.23 16.01 9.87
N THR A 288 -14.60 17.11 10.35
CA THR A 288 -15.23 18.42 10.37
C THR A 288 -14.22 19.54 10.26
N THR A 289 -14.66 20.64 9.68
CA THR A 289 -13.94 21.92 9.69
C THR A 289 -14.15 22.68 11.01
N ASN A 290 -15.18 22.33 11.80
CA ASN A 290 -15.46 22.93 13.10
C ASN A 290 -14.87 22.09 14.24
N PHE A 291 -13.56 22.10 14.32
CA PHE A 291 -12.78 21.27 15.24
C PHE A 291 -13.09 21.52 16.72
N GLU A 292 -13.36 22.78 17.10
CA GLU A 292 -13.57 23.16 18.50
C GLU A 292 -14.86 22.54 19.08
N GLU A 293 -15.91 22.43 18.28
CA GLU A 293 -17.22 21.96 18.72
C GLU A 293 -17.41 20.45 18.57
N GLU A 294 -16.76 19.84 17.56
CA GLU A 294 -17.06 18.46 17.17
C GLU A 294 -15.85 17.51 17.29
N PHE A 295 -14.72 17.96 17.84
CA PHE A 295 -13.51 17.15 17.90
C PHE A 295 -13.73 15.78 18.55
N ASN A 296 -14.50 15.73 19.64
CA ASN A 296 -14.79 14.50 20.37
C ASN A 296 -15.91 13.65 19.76
N ASN A 297 -16.52 14.08 18.64
CA ASN A 297 -17.60 13.32 18.02
C ASN A 297 -17.04 12.01 17.40
N LEU A 298 -17.68 10.89 17.77
CA LEU A 298 -17.41 9.54 17.28
C LEU A 298 -18.65 8.91 16.61
N GLU A 299 -19.59 9.74 16.15
CA GLU A 299 -20.76 9.29 15.39
C GLU A 299 -20.73 9.92 14.00
N LEU A 300 -20.84 9.10 12.95
CA LEU A 300 -20.97 9.61 11.58
C LEU A 300 -22.30 10.35 11.40
N THR A 301 -22.26 11.55 10.85
CA THR A 301 -23.47 12.26 10.42
C THR A 301 -24.07 11.56 9.20
N GLU A 302 -25.34 11.89 8.87
CA GLU A 302 -25.99 11.32 7.67
C GLU A 302 -25.24 11.74 6.39
N GLU A 303 -24.77 12.99 6.30
CA GLU A 303 -24.00 13.47 5.15
C GLU A 303 -22.67 12.68 4.99
N GLN A 304 -21.99 12.35 6.08
CA GLN A 304 -20.77 11.53 6.04
C GLN A 304 -21.08 10.10 5.60
N LYS A 305 -22.18 9.51 6.09
CA LYS A 305 -22.64 8.19 5.66
C LYS A 305 -23.03 8.17 4.18
N ASP A 306 -23.68 9.21 3.69
CA ASP A 306 -24.03 9.34 2.26
C ASP A 306 -22.78 9.35 1.39
N VAL A 307 -21.77 10.15 1.75
CA VAL A 307 -20.48 10.21 1.05
C VAL A 307 -19.80 8.84 1.04
N LEU A 308 -19.69 8.17 2.20
CA LEU A 308 -19.06 6.85 2.30
C LEU A 308 -19.86 5.77 1.54
N SER A 309 -21.19 5.85 1.56
CA SER A 309 -22.06 4.96 0.80
C SER A 309 -21.87 5.14 -0.71
N GLU A 310 -21.76 6.37 -1.19
CA GLU A 310 -21.53 6.67 -2.60
C GLU A 310 -20.15 6.17 -3.05
N ILE A 311 -19.11 6.33 -2.23
CA ILE A 311 -17.77 5.76 -2.45
C ILE A 311 -17.88 4.23 -2.60
N ALA A 312 -18.60 3.57 -1.71
CA ALA A 312 -18.81 2.13 -1.76
C ALA A 312 -19.59 1.67 -3.00
N GLN A 313 -20.64 2.39 -3.38
CA GLN A 313 -21.46 2.10 -4.57
C GLN A 313 -20.68 2.29 -5.87
N LYS A 314 -19.90 3.35 -5.98
CA LYS A 314 -19.06 3.63 -7.14
C LYS A 314 -17.82 2.75 -7.22
N LYS A 315 -17.56 1.92 -6.19
CA LYS A 315 -16.39 1.05 -6.11
C LYS A 315 -15.06 1.80 -6.20
N ILE A 316 -15.01 3.03 -5.71
CA ILE A 316 -13.77 3.79 -5.60
C ILE A 316 -12.82 3.00 -4.70
N GLY A 317 -11.57 2.83 -5.13
CA GLY A 317 -10.53 2.21 -4.32
C GLY A 317 -10.29 3.00 -3.04
N TYR A 318 -10.24 2.33 -1.88
CA TYR A 318 -10.14 3.01 -0.60
C TYR A 318 -9.03 2.44 0.26
N GLN A 319 -8.00 3.25 0.54
CA GLN A 319 -6.88 2.91 1.42
C GLN A 319 -7.11 3.52 2.81
N LEU A 320 -7.09 2.67 3.84
CA LEU A 320 -7.34 3.12 5.22
C LEU A 320 -6.13 3.81 5.84
N THR A 321 -4.93 3.28 5.64
CA THR A 321 -3.65 3.78 6.15
C THR A 321 -3.67 4.14 7.65
N PHE A 322 -4.14 3.23 8.49
CA PHE A 322 -4.14 3.40 9.95
C PHE A 322 -2.76 3.79 10.49
N ARG A 323 -1.71 3.26 9.86
CA ARG A 323 -0.34 3.44 10.32
C ARG A 323 0.19 4.87 10.18
N THR A 324 -0.43 5.70 9.36
CA THR A 324 -0.17 7.15 9.36
C THR A 324 -0.45 7.76 10.74
N ILE A 325 -1.55 7.38 11.36
CA ILE A 325 -1.98 7.89 12.68
C ILE A 325 -1.35 7.09 13.82
N THR A 326 -1.44 5.76 13.75
CA THR A 326 -0.96 4.92 14.86
C THR A 326 0.56 4.85 14.92
N GLY A 327 1.28 5.08 13.82
CA GLY A 327 2.74 5.22 13.84
C GLY A 327 3.19 6.49 14.57
N GLU A 328 2.47 7.60 14.44
CA GLU A 328 2.72 8.81 15.23
C GLU A 328 2.38 8.60 16.72
N GLU A 329 1.28 7.90 17.01
CA GLU A 329 0.93 7.51 18.38
C GLU A 329 2.04 6.66 19.03
N ASP A 330 2.60 5.69 18.29
CA ASP A 330 3.69 4.82 18.74
C ASP A 330 4.98 5.60 19.02
N LEU A 331 5.29 6.66 18.26
CA LEU A 331 6.43 7.56 18.56
C LEU A 331 6.30 8.23 19.93
N ILE A 332 5.08 8.62 20.29
CA ILE A 332 4.82 9.32 21.56
C ILE A 332 4.87 8.34 22.73
N LYS A 333 4.41 7.09 22.54
CA LYS A 333 4.38 6.06 23.58
C LYS A 333 5.77 5.51 23.95
N GLU A 334 6.76 5.63 23.07
CA GLU A 334 8.15 5.21 23.26
C GLU A 334 8.38 3.69 23.37
N ASP A 335 7.35 2.88 23.57
CA ASP A 335 7.47 1.42 23.76
C ASP A 335 7.66 0.65 22.45
N PHE A 336 7.35 1.24 21.30
CA PHE A 336 7.51 0.61 19.99
C PHE A 336 8.96 0.18 19.71
N SER A 337 9.95 0.91 20.22
CA SER A 337 11.38 0.56 20.08
C SER A 337 11.75 -0.76 20.77
N LEU A 338 10.87 -1.31 21.62
CA LEU A 338 11.03 -2.59 22.32
C LEU A 338 10.47 -3.77 21.52
N ASP A 339 9.76 -3.51 20.41
CA ASP A 339 9.20 -4.58 19.56
C ASP A 339 10.32 -5.39 18.91
N LYS A 340 10.33 -6.70 19.21
CA LYS A 340 11.35 -7.64 18.73
C LYS A 340 11.35 -7.79 17.20
N ASN A 341 10.21 -7.58 16.56
CA ASN A 341 10.08 -7.70 15.11
C ASN A 341 10.92 -6.65 14.36
N LEU A 342 11.23 -5.54 15.00
CA LEU A 342 12.10 -4.50 14.40
C LEU A 342 13.49 -5.04 14.05
N SER A 343 14.00 -6.04 14.78
CA SER A 343 15.30 -6.67 14.49
C SER A 343 15.33 -7.41 13.14
N HIS A 344 14.19 -7.80 12.60
CA HIS A 344 14.11 -8.45 11.29
C HIS A 344 14.14 -7.45 10.11
N VAL A 345 13.86 -6.18 10.36
CA VAL A 345 13.68 -5.16 9.32
C VAL A 345 14.68 -4.01 9.39
N TYR A 346 15.29 -3.76 10.55
CA TYR A 346 16.28 -2.71 10.72
C TYR A 346 17.66 -3.26 11.05
N PRO A 347 18.73 -2.64 10.54
CA PRO A 347 20.09 -2.91 11.02
C PRO A 347 20.21 -2.71 12.54
N GLU A 348 20.93 -3.58 13.23
CA GLU A 348 21.07 -3.54 14.70
C GLU A 348 21.63 -2.19 15.20
N THR A 349 22.59 -1.63 14.47
CA THR A 349 23.17 -0.32 14.81
C THR A 349 22.13 0.79 14.78
N LEU A 350 21.21 0.76 13.81
CA LEU A 350 20.10 1.73 13.75
C LEU A 350 19.20 1.59 14.97
N LEU A 351 18.82 0.36 15.34
CA LEU A 351 17.99 0.11 16.53
C LEU A 351 18.65 0.60 17.83
N LYS A 352 19.98 0.53 17.92
CA LYS A 352 20.72 1.08 19.07
C LYS A 352 20.64 2.61 19.11
N ILE A 353 20.77 3.28 17.96
CA ILE A 353 20.65 4.75 17.86
C ILE A 353 19.23 5.21 18.18
N LEU A 354 18.21 4.52 17.69
CA LEU A 354 16.80 4.86 17.94
C LEU A 354 16.38 4.79 19.41
N LYS A 355 17.21 4.18 20.27
CA LYS A 355 17.01 4.13 21.73
C LYS A 355 17.80 5.20 22.49
N THR A 356 18.40 6.15 21.81
CA THR A 356 19.15 7.27 22.38
C THR A 356 18.46 8.60 22.08
N ASP A 357 18.91 9.67 22.73
CA ASP A 357 18.41 11.04 22.46
C ASP A 357 18.52 11.45 20.99
N GLU A 358 19.49 10.89 20.24
CA GLU A 358 19.61 11.12 18.80
C GLU A 358 18.44 10.51 18.02
N GLY A 359 17.86 9.42 18.51
CA GLY A 359 16.71 8.75 17.90
C GLY A 359 15.38 9.44 18.20
N ASP A 360 15.30 10.26 19.24
CA ASP A 360 14.07 10.93 19.69
C ASP A 360 13.58 12.06 18.78
N TRP A 361 14.29 12.35 17.70
CA TRP A 361 13.95 13.47 16.80
C TRP A 361 12.51 13.39 16.27
N GLY A 362 12.01 12.17 15.98
CA GLY A 362 10.66 11.95 15.48
C GLY A 362 9.61 12.33 16.52
N ARG A 363 9.77 11.85 17.75
CA ARG A 363 8.93 12.21 18.89
C ARG A 363 8.95 13.72 19.14
N ASN A 364 10.15 14.31 19.16
CA ASN A 364 10.31 15.75 19.38
C ASN A 364 9.63 16.57 18.25
N LYS A 365 9.66 16.11 17.00
CA LYS A 365 8.95 16.74 15.88
C LYS A 365 7.44 16.73 16.11
N ILE A 366 6.85 15.61 16.57
CA ILE A 366 5.42 15.53 16.87
C ILE A 366 5.06 16.46 18.04
N LEU A 367 5.81 16.42 19.13
CA LEU A 367 5.54 17.27 20.30
C LEU A 367 5.70 18.76 19.99
N SER A 368 6.59 19.12 19.07
CA SER A 368 6.76 20.52 18.64
C SER A 368 5.52 21.11 17.94
N ARG A 369 4.61 20.27 17.45
CA ARG A 369 3.31 20.72 16.92
C ARG A 369 2.47 21.46 17.96
N GLY A 370 2.62 21.11 19.25
CA GLY A 370 1.98 21.85 20.34
C GLY A 370 2.44 23.30 20.43
N ALA A 371 3.75 23.54 20.31
CA ALA A 371 4.31 24.90 20.29
C ALA A 371 3.84 25.69 19.02
N PHE A 372 3.77 25.01 17.88
CA PHE A 372 3.24 25.61 16.65
C PHE A 372 1.76 26.00 16.82
N LEU A 373 0.92 25.08 17.31
CA LEU A 373 -0.50 25.30 17.56
C LEU A 373 -0.73 26.44 18.58
N LYS A 374 0.06 26.47 19.65
CA LYS A 374 0.02 27.55 20.65
C LYS A 374 0.30 28.91 20.07
N ARG A 375 1.17 28.99 19.04
CA ARG A 375 1.49 30.24 18.34
C ARG A 375 0.42 30.65 17.32
N THR A 376 -0.11 29.70 16.56
CA THR A 376 -1.04 29.96 15.44
C THR A 376 -2.49 30.04 15.87
N ASN A 377 -2.91 29.23 16.87
CA ASN A 377 -4.25 29.22 17.43
C ASN A 377 -4.22 29.01 18.96
N PRO A 378 -3.80 30.04 19.74
CA PRO A 378 -3.64 29.90 21.19
C PRO A 378 -4.94 29.50 21.91
N SER A 379 -6.09 30.08 21.50
CA SER A 379 -7.38 29.75 22.11
C SER A 379 -7.69 28.26 22.04
N PHE A 380 -7.51 27.69 20.86
CA PHE A 380 -7.72 26.27 20.61
C PHE A 380 -6.69 25.40 21.39
N TYR A 381 -5.39 25.78 21.34
CA TYR A 381 -4.37 25.06 22.11
C TYR A 381 -4.71 24.99 23.59
N TYR A 382 -5.08 26.12 24.21
CA TYR A 382 -5.40 26.13 25.63
C TYR A 382 -6.71 25.43 25.96
N ALA A 383 -7.71 25.48 25.07
CA ALA A 383 -8.95 24.72 25.24
C ALA A 383 -8.67 23.20 25.25
N MET A 384 -7.87 22.70 24.32
CA MET A 384 -7.46 21.30 24.32
C MET A 384 -6.61 20.96 25.54
N ARG A 385 -5.57 21.76 25.80
CA ARG A 385 -4.55 21.52 26.82
C ARG A 385 -5.14 21.53 28.25
N SER A 386 -6.23 22.29 28.47
CA SER A 386 -6.86 22.42 29.81
C SER A 386 -7.33 21.09 30.40
N ASN A 387 -7.56 20.09 29.57
CA ASN A 387 -8.03 18.77 29.99
C ASN A 387 -6.88 17.78 30.33
N TYR A 388 -5.61 18.18 30.15
CA TYR A 388 -4.45 17.30 30.28
C TYR A 388 -3.33 17.97 31.08
N SER A 389 -2.50 17.16 31.76
CA SER A 389 -1.36 17.64 32.53
C SER A 389 -0.18 18.05 31.65
N GLU A 390 0.04 17.33 30.53
CA GLU A 390 1.15 17.51 29.62
C GLU A 390 0.72 17.45 28.14
N ASP A 391 1.54 18.01 27.24
CA ASP A 391 1.30 17.96 25.78
C ASP A 391 1.28 16.53 25.25
N VAL A 392 2.07 15.62 25.85
CA VAL A 392 2.06 14.18 25.52
C VAL A 392 0.67 13.59 25.68
N GLU A 393 0.02 13.80 26.83
CA GLU A 393 -1.33 13.27 27.10
C GLU A 393 -2.36 13.87 26.13
N MET A 394 -2.26 15.15 25.84
CA MET A 394 -3.09 15.82 24.87
C MET A 394 -2.98 15.17 23.49
N TRP A 395 -1.75 14.97 22.98
CA TRP A 395 -1.53 14.36 21.66
C TRP A 395 -1.97 12.90 21.62
N LEU A 396 -1.72 12.10 22.65
CA LEU A 396 -2.23 10.73 22.73
C LEU A 396 -3.77 10.68 22.65
N SER A 397 -4.45 11.66 23.25
CA SER A 397 -5.91 11.77 23.15
C SER A 397 -6.35 12.10 21.70
N VAL A 398 -5.64 13.00 21.00
CA VAL A 398 -5.91 13.33 19.59
C VAL A 398 -5.79 12.08 18.72
N TYR A 399 -4.68 11.35 18.83
CA TYR A 399 -4.48 10.12 18.03
C TYR A 399 -5.50 9.04 18.36
N LYS A 400 -5.90 8.91 19.63
CA LYS A 400 -6.97 8.00 20.03
C LYS A 400 -8.30 8.32 19.33
N ILE A 401 -8.65 9.60 19.22
CA ILE A 401 -9.87 10.04 18.51
C ILE A 401 -9.75 9.73 17.03
N TYR A 402 -8.65 10.08 16.37
CA TYR A 402 -8.42 9.79 14.95
C TYR A 402 -8.47 8.29 14.66
N LYS A 403 -7.81 7.48 15.48
CA LYS A 403 -7.88 6.00 15.38
C LYS A 403 -9.30 5.48 15.55
N SER A 404 -10.07 6.03 16.51
CA SER A 404 -11.46 5.64 16.72
C SER A 404 -12.34 5.97 15.51
N ARG A 405 -12.14 7.15 14.91
CA ARG A 405 -12.83 7.54 13.66
C ARG A 405 -12.47 6.62 12.50
N LEU A 406 -11.19 6.30 12.33
CA LEU A 406 -10.76 5.33 11.33
C LEU A 406 -11.41 3.96 11.52
N ASN A 407 -11.51 3.46 12.75
CA ASN A 407 -12.21 2.21 13.06
C ASN A 407 -13.69 2.26 12.63
N ILE A 408 -14.37 3.36 12.90
CA ILE A 408 -15.77 3.56 12.54
C ILE A 408 -15.94 3.57 11.02
N VAL A 409 -15.09 4.32 10.31
CA VAL A 409 -15.11 4.42 8.84
C VAL A 409 -14.78 3.07 8.20
N ALA A 410 -13.75 2.37 8.68
CA ALA A 410 -13.34 1.06 8.16
C ALA A 410 -14.47 0.03 8.31
N LYS A 411 -15.10 -0.01 9.49
CA LYS A 411 -16.25 -0.88 9.76
C LYS A 411 -17.40 -0.55 8.83
N TYR A 412 -17.78 0.73 8.74
CA TYR A 412 -18.88 1.19 7.88
C TYR A 412 -18.65 0.79 6.42
N LEU A 413 -17.49 1.11 5.85
CA LEU A 413 -17.14 0.76 4.47
C LEU A 413 -17.08 -0.75 4.24
N SER A 414 -16.59 -1.51 5.23
CA SER A 414 -16.61 -2.96 5.19
C SER A 414 -18.04 -3.50 5.11
N GLU A 415 -18.97 -2.99 5.92
CA GLU A 415 -20.37 -3.39 5.91
C GLU A 415 -21.08 -3.01 4.59
N GLN A 416 -20.70 -1.90 3.96
CA GLN A 416 -21.19 -1.45 2.64
C GLN A 416 -20.53 -2.17 1.46
N ASN A 417 -19.67 -3.16 1.69
CA ASN A 417 -18.90 -3.85 0.65
C ASN A 417 -18.12 -2.90 -0.27
N ALA A 418 -17.51 -1.86 0.30
CA ALA A 418 -16.64 -0.95 -0.43
C ALA A 418 -15.46 -1.69 -1.06
N ASN A 419 -14.87 -1.11 -2.10
CA ASN A 419 -13.65 -1.62 -2.73
C ASN A 419 -12.44 -1.22 -1.90
N LEU A 420 -12.21 -1.94 -0.78
CA LEU A 420 -10.99 -1.74 0.00
C LEU A 420 -9.79 -2.21 -0.79
N ILE A 421 -8.79 -1.36 -0.88
CA ILE A 421 -7.45 -1.65 -1.39
C ILE A 421 -6.44 -1.37 -0.29
N PHE A 422 -5.27 -2.00 -0.37
CA PHE A 422 -4.29 -1.96 0.70
C PHE A 422 -3.16 -0.98 0.40
N GLY A 423 -2.82 -0.15 1.37
CA GLY A 423 -1.66 0.72 1.38
C GLY A 423 -1.24 1.04 2.81
N SER A 424 0.05 0.94 3.11
CA SER A 424 0.58 1.14 4.46
C SER A 424 1.13 2.55 4.72
N ASP A 425 1.32 3.33 3.68
CA ASP A 425 1.97 4.66 3.73
C ASP A 425 3.37 4.61 4.37
N THR A 426 4.18 3.64 3.91
CA THR A 426 5.49 3.35 4.51
C THR A 426 6.66 3.92 3.73
N PRO A 427 7.59 4.61 4.42
CA PRO A 427 7.45 5.21 5.73
C PRO A 427 6.89 6.64 5.64
N ALA A 428 5.84 6.93 6.38
CA ALA A 428 5.36 8.30 6.52
C ALA A 428 6.40 9.14 7.29
N MET A 429 6.70 10.34 6.81
CA MET A 429 7.57 11.33 7.46
C MET A 429 8.92 10.81 8.01
N ASN A 430 9.50 9.77 7.44
CA ASN A 430 10.71 9.09 7.92
C ASN A 430 10.61 8.50 9.34
N MET A 431 9.42 8.23 9.87
CA MET A 431 9.23 7.68 11.22
C MET A 431 9.75 6.24 11.31
N PHE A 432 10.54 5.93 12.35
CA PHE A 432 10.99 4.55 12.58
C PHE A 432 9.84 3.61 12.98
N THR A 433 8.73 4.15 13.45
CA THR A 433 7.51 3.43 13.79
C THR A 433 6.69 2.99 12.57
N ASN A 434 7.16 3.34 11.36
CA ASN A 434 6.67 2.81 10.10
C ASN A 434 7.76 1.97 9.39
N PRO A 435 8.17 0.82 9.97
CA PRO A 435 9.24 0.00 9.44
C PRO A 435 8.85 -0.69 8.13
N PRO A 436 9.73 -0.73 7.11
CA PRO A 436 9.46 -1.35 5.83
C PRO A 436 8.94 -2.78 5.97
N GLY A 437 7.85 -3.10 5.27
CA GLY A 437 7.20 -4.42 5.32
C GLY A 437 6.44 -4.69 6.61
N TYR A 438 7.06 -4.56 7.78
CA TYR A 438 6.39 -4.79 9.05
C TYR A 438 5.22 -3.83 9.29
N ASN A 439 5.36 -2.58 8.85
CA ASN A 439 4.27 -1.60 8.90
C ASN A 439 3.03 -2.08 8.13
N GLY A 440 3.23 -2.77 7.01
CA GLY A 440 2.12 -3.37 6.26
C GLY A 440 1.41 -4.49 7.04
N PHE A 441 2.15 -5.33 7.76
CA PHE A 441 1.53 -6.33 8.65
C PHE A 441 0.73 -5.66 9.78
N LEU A 442 1.27 -4.61 10.39
CA LEU A 442 0.56 -3.83 11.42
C LEU A 442 -0.70 -3.15 10.87
N GLU A 443 -0.64 -2.62 9.64
CA GLU A 443 -1.82 -2.07 8.95
C GLU A 443 -2.92 -3.12 8.79
N MET A 444 -2.59 -4.34 8.32
CA MET A 444 -3.57 -5.44 8.21
C MET A 444 -4.18 -5.79 9.57
N LYS A 445 -3.40 -5.75 10.65
CA LYS A 445 -3.91 -5.97 12.02
C LYS A 445 -4.90 -4.88 12.43
N HIS A 446 -4.59 -3.61 12.17
CA HIS A 446 -5.52 -2.51 12.45
C HIS A 446 -6.81 -2.63 11.64
N MET A 447 -6.74 -3.02 10.36
CA MET A 447 -7.93 -3.31 9.56
C MET A 447 -8.79 -4.40 10.20
N PHE A 448 -8.16 -5.50 10.64
CA PHE A 448 -8.85 -6.61 11.30
C PHE A 448 -9.50 -6.18 12.62
N ASP A 449 -8.76 -5.47 13.47
CA ASP A 449 -9.24 -4.95 14.76
C ASP A 449 -10.39 -3.95 14.59
N ALA A 450 -10.42 -3.22 13.47
CA ALA A 450 -11.52 -2.33 13.09
C ALA A 450 -12.76 -3.06 12.54
N GLY A 451 -12.72 -4.39 12.42
CA GLY A 451 -13.85 -5.21 11.96
C GLY A 451 -13.88 -5.48 10.45
N VAL A 452 -12.79 -5.25 9.73
CA VAL A 452 -12.65 -5.69 8.34
C VAL A 452 -12.40 -7.20 8.33
N SER A 453 -13.19 -7.98 7.57
CA SER A 453 -13.03 -9.43 7.53
C SER A 453 -11.71 -9.85 6.87
N LEU A 454 -11.19 -11.02 7.26
CA LEU A 454 -9.95 -11.57 6.69
C LEU A 454 -10.02 -11.77 5.18
N GLU A 455 -11.21 -12.11 4.63
CA GLU A 455 -11.43 -12.22 3.19
C GLU A 455 -11.26 -10.86 2.49
N LYS A 456 -11.78 -9.79 3.09
CA LYS A 456 -11.63 -8.43 2.55
C LYS A 456 -10.18 -7.94 2.63
N ILE A 457 -9.48 -8.24 3.73
CA ILE A 457 -8.05 -7.95 3.88
C ILE A 457 -7.24 -8.72 2.83
N PHE A 458 -7.52 -10.02 2.64
CA PHE A 458 -6.88 -10.85 1.62
C PHE A 458 -7.08 -10.28 0.22
N ARG A 459 -8.32 -9.90 -0.13
CA ARG A 459 -8.60 -9.27 -1.43
C ARG A 459 -7.90 -7.92 -1.58
N ALA A 460 -7.92 -7.10 -0.55
CA ALA A 460 -7.29 -5.77 -0.55
C ALA A 460 -5.78 -5.85 -0.79
N THR A 461 -5.11 -6.79 -0.11
CA THR A 461 -3.65 -6.98 -0.23
C THR A 461 -3.21 -7.74 -1.47
N THR A 462 -4.14 -8.29 -2.27
CA THR A 462 -3.85 -9.11 -3.46
C THR A 462 -4.58 -8.58 -4.69
N TYR A 463 -5.74 -9.16 -5.01
CA TYR A 463 -6.44 -8.92 -6.27
C TYR A 463 -6.94 -7.48 -6.44
N ASN A 464 -7.51 -6.87 -5.38
CA ASN A 464 -8.05 -5.52 -5.51
C ASN A 464 -6.93 -4.50 -5.77
N ASN A 465 -5.77 -4.64 -5.11
CA ASN A 465 -4.60 -3.81 -5.38
C ASN A 465 -4.09 -3.99 -6.81
N ALA A 466 -3.94 -5.24 -7.26
CA ALA A 466 -3.51 -5.51 -8.63
C ALA A 466 -4.46 -4.85 -9.64
N LYS A 467 -5.76 -4.99 -9.44
CA LYS A 467 -6.79 -4.42 -10.32
C LYS A 467 -6.81 -2.89 -10.30
N ALA A 468 -6.61 -2.27 -9.13
CA ALA A 468 -6.63 -0.82 -8.97
C ALA A 468 -5.54 -0.11 -9.78
N PHE A 469 -4.42 -0.79 -10.05
CA PHE A 469 -3.29 -0.28 -10.83
C PHE A 469 -3.08 -1.00 -12.16
N HIS A 470 -4.10 -1.75 -12.66
CA HIS A 470 -4.07 -2.48 -13.93
C HIS A 470 -2.94 -3.52 -14.04
N LEU A 471 -2.58 -4.12 -12.90
CA LEU A 471 -1.53 -5.13 -12.78
C LEU A 471 -2.08 -6.56 -12.64
N GLU A 472 -3.40 -6.75 -12.71
CA GLU A 472 -4.08 -8.03 -12.45
C GLU A 472 -3.75 -9.11 -13.48
N ALA A 473 -3.24 -8.75 -14.64
CA ALA A 473 -2.74 -9.73 -15.61
C ALA A 473 -1.49 -10.47 -15.10
N LEU A 474 -0.72 -9.86 -14.20
CA LEU A 474 0.54 -10.39 -13.68
C LEU A 474 0.46 -10.83 -12.22
N TYR A 475 -0.35 -10.15 -11.40
CA TYR A 475 -0.36 -10.31 -9.93
C TYR A 475 -1.76 -10.53 -9.36
N GLY A 476 -1.84 -10.66 -8.04
CA GLY A 476 -3.08 -10.63 -7.26
C GLY A 476 -3.85 -11.93 -7.20
N GLY A 477 -3.40 -12.97 -7.91
CA GLY A 477 -4.02 -14.30 -7.88
C GLY A 477 -3.05 -15.39 -8.29
N ILE A 478 -3.44 -16.65 -8.07
CA ILE A 478 -2.67 -17.82 -8.50
C ILE A 478 -3.37 -18.44 -9.71
N GLU A 479 -2.90 -18.04 -10.91
CA GLU A 479 -3.47 -18.45 -12.19
C GLU A 479 -2.35 -18.69 -13.21
N LYS A 480 -2.61 -19.59 -14.18
CA LYS A 480 -1.66 -19.83 -15.28
C LYS A 480 -1.34 -18.54 -16.03
N GLY A 481 -0.07 -18.28 -16.22
CA GLY A 481 0.47 -17.12 -16.95
C GLY A 481 0.88 -15.94 -16.06
N LYS A 482 0.42 -15.89 -14.81
CA LYS A 482 0.83 -14.87 -13.84
C LYS A 482 2.25 -15.10 -13.35
N LYS A 483 2.89 -14.06 -12.83
CA LYS A 483 4.21 -14.14 -12.19
C LYS A 483 4.16 -15.08 -10.98
N ALA A 484 5.23 -15.83 -10.80
CA ALA A 484 5.40 -16.71 -9.66
C ALA A 484 5.93 -15.95 -8.42
N ASN A 485 5.19 -14.92 -8.01
CA ASN A 485 5.37 -14.22 -6.76
C ASN A 485 4.36 -14.79 -5.76
N LEU A 486 4.80 -15.71 -4.91
CA LEU A 486 3.95 -16.50 -4.05
C LEU A 486 4.48 -16.54 -2.61
N LEU A 487 3.59 -16.83 -1.67
CA LEU A 487 3.93 -17.07 -0.26
C LEU A 487 3.48 -18.46 0.15
N ILE A 488 4.35 -19.19 0.83
CA ILE A 488 4.00 -20.43 1.53
C ILE A 488 3.80 -20.08 3.00
N LEU A 489 2.58 -20.27 3.48
CA LEU A 489 2.17 -19.98 4.86
C LEU A 489 1.96 -21.27 5.63
N LYS A 490 2.30 -21.27 6.92
CA LYS A 490 2.02 -22.38 7.85
C LYS A 490 0.57 -22.37 8.34
N SER A 491 -0.07 -21.19 8.35
CA SER A 491 -1.42 -20.98 8.86
C SER A 491 -2.35 -20.43 7.79
N ASN A 492 -3.67 -20.65 7.96
CA ASN A 492 -4.70 -20.19 7.01
C ASN A 492 -4.97 -18.66 7.17
N PRO A 493 -4.67 -17.83 6.17
CA PRO A 493 -4.85 -16.37 6.23
C PRO A 493 -6.33 -15.94 6.23
N LEU A 494 -7.26 -16.81 5.84
CA LEU A 494 -8.70 -16.55 5.92
C LEU A 494 -9.30 -16.90 7.28
N LYS A 495 -8.48 -17.46 8.22
CA LYS A 495 -8.90 -17.81 9.57
C LYS A 495 -8.15 -17.03 10.65
N TYR A 496 -6.90 -16.68 10.39
CA TYR A 496 -6.02 -16.07 11.38
C TYR A 496 -5.25 -14.90 10.76
N ILE A 497 -5.35 -13.71 11.35
CA ILE A 497 -4.60 -12.54 10.91
C ILE A 497 -3.07 -12.76 11.03
N ASN A 498 -2.63 -13.47 12.04
CA ASN A 498 -1.21 -13.77 12.25
C ASN A 498 -0.64 -14.75 11.20
N ALA A 499 -1.49 -15.36 10.35
CA ALA A 499 -1.00 -16.15 9.23
C ALA A 499 -0.13 -15.33 8.25
N TYR A 500 -0.36 -14.02 8.17
CA TYR A 500 0.46 -13.12 7.35
C TYR A 500 1.85 -12.84 7.97
N ASP A 501 2.08 -13.22 9.22
CA ASP A 501 3.38 -13.24 9.87
C ASP A 501 3.94 -14.66 10.07
N ASP A 502 3.21 -15.69 9.65
CA ASP A 502 3.60 -17.10 9.72
C ASP A 502 4.05 -17.63 8.33
N ILE A 503 4.82 -16.79 7.63
CA ILE A 503 5.38 -17.09 6.32
C ILE A 503 6.56 -18.05 6.50
N GLU A 504 6.58 -19.16 5.76
CA GLU A 504 7.72 -20.08 5.73
C GLU A 504 8.69 -19.71 4.59
N THR A 505 8.12 -19.45 3.41
CA THR A 505 8.91 -19.21 2.19
C THR A 505 8.27 -18.09 1.38
N VAL A 506 9.09 -17.21 0.87
CA VAL A 506 8.74 -16.22 -0.14
C VAL A 506 9.27 -16.73 -1.48
N ILE A 507 8.42 -16.73 -2.51
CA ILE A 507 8.80 -17.04 -3.88
C ILE A 507 8.67 -15.74 -4.66
N ILE A 508 9.75 -15.30 -5.27
CA ILE A 508 9.80 -14.08 -6.07
C ILE A 508 10.38 -14.40 -7.47
N GLY A 509 9.60 -14.15 -8.53
CA GLY A 509 10.00 -14.51 -9.87
C GLY A 509 10.36 -16.00 -10.03
N GLY A 510 9.71 -16.90 -9.26
CA GLY A 510 9.99 -18.34 -9.26
C GLY A 510 11.14 -18.78 -8.33
N GLU A 511 11.95 -17.85 -7.84
CA GLU A 511 13.05 -18.13 -6.91
C GLU A 511 12.55 -18.31 -5.47
N TRP A 512 13.05 -19.35 -4.80
CA TRP A 512 12.62 -19.79 -3.47
C TRP A 512 13.52 -19.23 -2.38
N MET A 513 12.93 -18.49 -1.45
CA MET A 513 13.65 -17.84 -0.37
C MET A 513 13.02 -18.20 0.98
N PRO A 514 13.70 -18.97 1.84
CA PRO A 514 13.28 -19.11 3.22
C PRO A 514 13.15 -17.72 3.88
N ARG A 515 12.03 -17.48 4.58
CA ARG A 515 11.78 -16.16 5.18
C ARG A 515 12.94 -15.66 6.03
N GLU A 516 13.54 -16.55 6.82
CA GLU A 516 14.63 -16.20 7.74
C GLU A 516 15.87 -15.63 7.03
N GLU A 517 16.13 -16.01 5.79
CA GLU A 517 17.25 -15.47 5.01
C GLU A 517 17.06 -14.00 4.61
N LEU A 518 15.83 -13.48 4.70
CA LEU A 518 15.49 -12.09 4.41
C LEU A 518 15.62 -11.18 5.64
N SER A 519 15.81 -11.77 6.83
CA SER A 519 15.92 -11.03 8.08
C SER A 519 17.21 -10.21 8.16
N ALA A 520 17.12 -8.98 8.71
CA ALA A 520 18.28 -8.15 8.99
C ALA A 520 19.25 -8.79 9.99
N THR A 521 18.79 -9.74 10.84
CA THR A 521 19.64 -10.48 11.77
C THR A 521 20.63 -11.40 11.06
N ASN A 522 20.34 -11.85 9.83
CA ASN A 522 21.24 -12.72 9.06
C ASN A 522 22.41 -11.95 8.42
N ASN A 523 22.31 -10.63 8.25
CA ASN A 523 23.40 -9.81 7.76
C ASN A 523 24.57 -9.72 8.76
N LEU A 524 24.35 -10.04 10.06
CA LEU A 524 25.38 -10.07 11.10
C LEU A 524 26.39 -11.21 10.93
N SER A 525 26.08 -12.23 10.10
CA SER A 525 26.99 -13.36 9.85
C SER A 525 28.13 -13.05 8.87
N TYR A 526 28.07 -11.92 8.17
CA TYR A 526 29.10 -11.47 7.21
C TYR A 526 30.07 -10.43 7.79
N GLU A 527 29.78 -9.86 8.94
CA GLU A 527 30.72 -9.04 9.71
C GLU A 527 31.51 -9.94 10.69
N LYS A 528 32.30 -10.87 10.19
CA LYS A 528 33.38 -11.51 10.97
C LYS A 528 34.72 -10.97 10.52
N PRO A 529 35.60 -10.65 11.49
CA PRO A 529 36.78 -9.83 11.37
C PRO A 529 37.84 -10.37 10.41
#